data_19bff973f645eb30b638c62dddf43576
#
_entry.id   19bff973f645eb30b638c62dddf43576
#
_cell.length_a   1.000
_cell.length_b   1.000
_cell.length_c   1.000
_cell.angle_alpha   90.00
_cell.angle_beta   90.00
_cell.angle_gamma   90.00
#
_symmetry.space_group_name_H-M   'P 1'
#
loop_
_entity.id
_entity.type
_entity.pdbx_description
1 polymer ?
#
loop_
_entity_poly.entity_id
_entity_poly.type
_entity_poly.pdbx_seq_one_letter_code
_entity_poly.pdbx_strand_id
1 'polypeptide(L)'
;MGLNYETLAAQLEALMDGIPYEVANLANASALLWQELPDLNWAGFYKMVDGALVLGPFQGRPACIRIPVGKGVCGTAVAEGKTQRVEDVQAFPGHIACDCASNSEIVVPIFCGGEIWGVMDMDSPLIGRFTPEDQLGLEQIAAILGKMLESIK
;
A
#
# COMPACT_ATOMS: atom_id res chain seq x y z
N MET A 1 21.39 8.37 -5.81
CA MET A 1 21.03 8.49 -4.40
C MET A 1 19.71 7.79 -4.14
N GLY A 2 19.63 7.05 -3.04
CA GLY A 2 18.44 6.34 -2.66
C GLY A 2 17.35 7.26 -2.11
N LEU A 3 16.13 6.75 -2.08
CA LEU A 3 14.99 7.42 -1.47
C LEU A 3 15.22 7.56 0.05
N ASN A 4 14.94 8.74 0.60
CA ASN A 4 15.02 8.97 2.04
C ASN A 4 13.63 8.81 2.66
N TYR A 5 13.39 7.66 3.29
CA TYR A 5 12.10 7.37 3.91
C TYR A 5 11.78 8.22 5.13
N GLU A 6 12.81 8.73 5.84
CA GLU A 6 12.59 9.67 6.95
C GLU A 6 11.99 10.98 6.45
N THR A 7 12.52 11.50 5.34
CA THR A 7 11.98 12.71 4.71
C THR A 7 10.56 12.47 4.18
N LEU A 8 10.35 11.33 3.54
CA LEU A 8 9.03 10.95 3.03
C LEU A 8 8.00 10.86 4.17
N ALA A 9 8.38 10.24 5.28
CA ALA A 9 7.53 10.14 6.47
C ALA A 9 7.18 11.52 7.02
N ALA A 10 8.16 12.41 7.11
CA ALA A 10 7.92 13.79 7.60
C ALA A 10 6.98 14.58 6.67
N GLN A 11 7.16 14.41 5.36
CA GLN A 11 6.26 15.03 4.37
C GLN A 11 4.83 14.52 4.51
N LEU A 12 4.67 13.22 4.70
CA LEU A 12 3.35 12.62 4.87
C LEU A 12 2.67 13.11 6.14
N GLU A 13 3.40 13.12 7.26
CA GLU A 13 2.87 13.61 8.52
C GLU A 13 2.42 15.07 8.42
N ALA A 14 3.21 15.91 7.72
CA ALA A 14 2.85 17.31 7.50
C ALA A 14 1.58 17.48 6.67
N LEU A 15 1.41 16.64 5.64
CA LEU A 15 0.21 16.68 4.80
C LEU A 15 -1.06 16.31 5.55
N MET A 16 -0.94 15.44 6.54
CA MET A 16 -2.09 14.91 7.29
C MET A 16 -2.35 15.62 8.62
N ASP A 17 -1.44 16.50 9.05
CA ASP A 17 -1.52 17.14 10.37
C ASP A 17 -2.83 17.91 10.55
N GLY A 18 -3.62 17.52 11.55
CA GLY A 18 -4.89 18.15 11.85
C GLY A 18 -6.01 17.89 10.84
N ILE A 19 -5.81 17.02 9.86
CA ILE A 19 -6.81 16.72 8.83
C ILE A 19 -7.63 15.50 9.25
N PRO A 20 -8.95 15.64 9.49
CA PRO A 20 -9.76 14.52 10.00
C PRO A 20 -10.48 13.72 8.91
N TYR A 21 -10.03 13.82 7.66
CA TYR A 21 -10.72 13.19 6.52
C TYR A 21 -9.91 12.02 5.99
N GLU A 22 -10.42 10.81 6.22
CA GLU A 22 -9.76 9.56 5.80
C GLU A 22 -9.44 9.56 4.31
N VAL A 23 -10.42 9.83 3.46
CA VAL A 23 -10.24 9.77 2.00
C VAL A 23 -9.22 10.80 1.53
N ALA A 24 -9.29 12.03 2.06
CA ALA A 24 -8.36 13.09 1.68
C ALA A 24 -6.92 12.72 2.07
N ASN A 25 -6.73 12.20 3.27
CA ASN A 25 -5.41 11.79 3.75
C ASN A 25 -4.83 10.65 2.91
N LEU A 26 -5.64 9.64 2.60
CA LEU A 26 -5.19 8.52 1.78
C LEU A 26 -4.95 8.92 0.33
N ALA A 27 -5.76 9.84 -0.22
CA ALA A 27 -5.57 10.36 -1.56
C ALA A 27 -4.22 11.10 -1.66
N ASN A 28 -3.92 11.98 -0.70
CA ASN A 28 -2.64 12.67 -0.65
C ASN A 28 -1.47 11.73 -0.39
N ALA A 29 -1.67 10.70 0.43
CA ALA A 29 -0.63 9.69 0.66
C ALA A 29 -0.32 8.94 -0.64
N SER A 30 -1.32 8.51 -1.40
CA SER A 30 -1.08 7.83 -2.67
C SER A 30 -0.40 8.75 -3.69
N ALA A 31 -0.77 10.04 -3.73
CA ALA A 31 -0.13 11.02 -4.60
C ALA A 31 1.32 11.25 -4.22
N LEU A 32 1.62 11.35 -2.93
CA LEU A 32 2.99 11.54 -2.44
C LEU A 32 3.86 10.32 -2.78
N LEU A 33 3.38 9.12 -2.53
CA LEU A 33 4.10 7.89 -2.89
C LEU A 33 4.37 7.83 -4.39
N TRP A 34 3.36 8.14 -5.19
CA TRP A 34 3.47 8.18 -6.64
C TRP A 34 4.53 9.17 -7.11
N GLN A 35 4.58 10.34 -6.48
CA GLN A 35 5.51 11.40 -6.82
C GLN A 35 6.95 11.05 -6.43
N GLU A 36 7.14 10.45 -5.26
CA GLU A 36 8.47 10.28 -4.66
C GLU A 36 9.14 8.94 -4.94
N LEU A 37 8.36 7.87 -5.17
CA LEU A 37 8.93 6.57 -5.50
C LEU A 37 9.02 6.41 -7.02
N PRO A 38 10.23 6.25 -7.58
CA PRO A 38 10.37 6.02 -9.01
C PRO A 38 9.89 4.63 -9.42
N ASP A 39 9.57 4.49 -10.71
CA ASP A 39 9.28 3.21 -11.36
C ASP A 39 8.06 2.48 -10.83
N LEU A 40 7.04 3.23 -10.38
CA LEU A 40 5.74 2.66 -10.02
C LEU A 40 4.75 2.78 -11.18
N ASN A 41 3.88 1.79 -11.33
CA ASN A 41 2.74 1.89 -12.22
C ASN A 41 1.40 1.87 -11.45
N TRP A 42 1.44 1.71 -10.12
CA TRP A 42 0.26 1.81 -9.27
C TRP A 42 0.68 2.05 -7.83
N ALA A 43 -0.06 2.89 -7.10
CA ALA A 43 0.17 3.14 -5.68
C ALA A 43 -1.14 3.53 -5.02
N GLY A 44 -1.56 2.77 -4.03
CA GLY A 44 -2.83 3.06 -3.37
C GLY A 44 -3.19 2.12 -2.23
N PHE A 45 -4.47 2.14 -1.91
CA PHE A 45 -4.99 1.51 -0.70
C PHE A 45 -6.21 0.64 -0.98
N TYR A 46 -6.30 -0.45 -0.25
CA TYR A 46 -7.50 -1.26 -0.13
C TYR A 46 -7.90 -1.29 1.33
N LYS A 47 -9.18 -1.09 1.61
CA LYS A 47 -9.74 -1.07 2.96
C LYS A 47 -10.56 -2.32 3.21
N MET A 48 -10.45 -2.89 4.42
CA MET A 48 -11.31 -4.00 4.83
C MET A 48 -12.75 -3.51 5.00
N VAL A 49 -13.66 -4.10 4.24
CA VAL A 49 -15.11 -3.82 4.30
C VAL A 49 -15.84 -5.16 4.24
N ASP A 50 -16.60 -5.46 5.27
CA ASP A 50 -17.41 -6.70 5.33
C ASP A 50 -16.59 -7.96 4.99
N GLY A 51 -15.39 -8.06 5.54
CA GLY A 51 -14.55 -9.25 5.42
C GLY A 51 -13.76 -9.37 4.12
N ALA A 52 -13.71 -8.34 3.30
CA ALA A 52 -12.90 -8.32 2.07
C ALA A 52 -12.23 -6.98 1.89
N LEU A 53 -11.22 -6.94 1.05
CA LEU A 53 -10.54 -5.69 0.68
C LEU A 53 -11.31 -4.99 -0.42
N VAL A 54 -11.59 -3.70 -0.24
CA VAL A 54 -12.29 -2.87 -1.22
C VAL A 54 -11.40 -1.71 -1.63
N LEU A 55 -11.37 -1.42 -2.92
CA LEU A 55 -10.53 -0.38 -3.51
C LEU A 55 -10.78 0.98 -2.85
N GLY A 56 -9.70 1.61 -2.41
CA GLY A 56 -9.69 2.97 -1.86
C GLY A 56 -8.95 3.93 -2.78
N PRO A 57 -8.48 5.07 -2.24
CA PRO A 57 -7.72 6.04 -3.05
C PRO A 57 -6.44 5.46 -3.63
N PHE A 58 -6.14 5.81 -4.87
CA PHE A 58 -4.95 5.32 -5.56
C PHE A 58 -4.54 6.24 -6.71
N GLN A 59 -3.32 5.98 -7.22
CA GLN A 59 -2.77 6.55 -8.44
C GLN A 59 -2.43 5.39 -9.38
N GLY A 60 -2.81 5.49 -10.65
CA GLY A 60 -2.57 4.45 -11.65
C GLY A 60 -3.83 4.12 -12.42
N ARG A 61 -3.83 2.95 -13.07
CA ARG A 61 -4.97 2.47 -13.85
C ARG A 61 -6.07 1.92 -12.97
N PRO A 62 -7.33 1.88 -13.46
CA PRO A 62 -8.40 1.20 -12.73
C PRO A 62 -7.99 -0.20 -12.30
N ALA A 63 -8.41 -0.60 -11.13
CA ALA A 63 -7.96 -1.83 -10.49
C ALA A 63 -9.14 -2.69 -10.03
N CYS A 64 -8.84 -3.88 -9.48
CA CYS A 64 -9.86 -4.74 -8.91
C CYS A 64 -10.61 -3.99 -7.81
N ILE A 65 -11.93 -4.09 -7.80
CA ILE A 65 -12.77 -3.37 -6.83
C ILE A 65 -12.82 -4.09 -5.48
N ARG A 66 -12.85 -5.43 -5.50
CA ARG A 66 -12.98 -6.24 -4.29
C ARG A 66 -12.04 -7.45 -4.37
N ILE A 67 -11.27 -7.65 -3.31
CA ILE A 67 -10.30 -8.75 -3.22
C ILE A 67 -10.60 -9.57 -1.95
N PRO A 68 -10.97 -10.85 -2.09
CA PRO A 68 -11.18 -11.72 -0.93
C PRO A 68 -9.89 -11.93 -0.14
N VAL A 69 -10.00 -12.04 1.17
CA VAL A 69 -8.87 -12.40 2.04
C VAL A 69 -8.30 -13.74 1.60
N GLY A 70 -6.98 -13.82 1.51
CA GLY A 70 -6.27 -15.02 1.06
C GLY A 70 -6.09 -15.12 -0.44
N LYS A 71 -6.61 -14.17 -1.22
CA LYS A 71 -6.48 -14.16 -2.69
C LYS A 71 -5.49 -13.09 -3.15
N GLY A 72 -4.60 -13.45 -4.07
CA GLY A 72 -3.60 -12.54 -4.60
C GLY A 72 -2.62 -12.05 -3.54
N VAL A 73 -1.80 -11.06 -3.90
CA VAL A 73 -0.79 -10.51 -3.00
C VAL A 73 -1.46 -9.74 -1.86
N CYS A 74 -2.43 -8.88 -2.16
CA CYS A 74 -3.14 -8.09 -1.16
C CYS A 74 -3.90 -8.99 -0.17
N GLY A 75 -4.65 -9.98 -0.68
CA GLY A 75 -5.41 -10.90 0.17
C GLY A 75 -4.50 -11.76 1.06
N THR A 76 -3.34 -12.14 0.54
CA THR A 76 -2.33 -12.90 1.30
C THR A 76 -1.74 -12.06 2.43
N ALA A 77 -1.46 -10.78 2.17
CA ALA A 77 -0.95 -9.87 3.19
C ALA A 77 -1.91 -9.77 4.39
N VAL A 78 -3.21 -9.70 4.11
CA VAL A 78 -4.23 -9.68 5.17
C VAL A 78 -4.30 -11.02 5.90
N ALA A 79 -4.34 -12.13 5.16
CA ALA A 79 -4.45 -13.47 5.75
C ALA A 79 -3.28 -13.79 6.68
N GLU A 80 -2.07 -13.37 6.31
CA GLU A 80 -0.86 -13.64 7.08
C GLU A 80 -0.53 -12.53 8.09
N GLY A 81 -1.12 -11.34 7.93
CA GLY A 81 -0.80 -10.18 8.77
C GLY A 81 0.63 -9.72 8.57
N LYS A 82 1.18 -9.87 7.37
CA LYS A 82 2.58 -9.58 7.06
C LYS A 82 2.73 -8.93 5.70
N THR A 83 3.75 -8.07 5.57
CA THR A 83 4.15 -7.51 4.28
C THR A 83 4.48 -8.62 3.30
N GLN A 84 3.99 -8.47 2.08
CA GLN A 84 4.33 -9.33 0.95
C GLN A 84 5.19 -8.52 -0.01
N ARG A 85 6.46 -8.89 -0.15
CA ARG A 85 7.39 -8.26 -1.10
C ARG A 85 7.67 -9.28 -2.19
N VAL A 86 7.13 -9.03 -3.37
CA VAL A 86 7.11 -9.99 -4.48
C VAL A 86 7.98 -9.50 -5.61
N GLU A 87 9.05 -10.24 -5.92
CA GLU A 87 9.99 -9.89 -6.97
C GLU A 87 9.40 -10.06 -8.37
N ASP A 88 8.58 -11.11 -8.55
CA ASP A 88 7.95 -11.43 -9.82
C ASP A 88 6.53 -11.94 -9.55
N VAL A 89 5.53 -11.12 -9.87
CA VAL A 89 4.12 -11.44 -9.60
C VAL A 89 3.63 -12.66 -10.38
N GLN A 90 4.25 -12.95 -11.52
CA GLN A 90 3.89 -14.13 -12.32
C GLN A 90 4.22 -15.43 -11.59
N ALA A 91 5.21 -15.39 -10.68
CA ALA A 91 5.60 -16.54 -9.89
C ALA A 91 4.84 -16.63 -8.56
N PHE A 92 4.01 -15.65 -8.23
CA PHE A 92 3.28 -15.62 -6.96
C PHE A 92 2.04 -16.53 -7.04
N PRO A 93 1.90 -17.51 -6.13
CA PRO A 93 0.73 -18.41 -6.14
C PRO A 93 -0.58 -17.65 -5.92
N GLY A 94 -1.56 -17.87 -6.80
CA GLY A 94 -2.86 -17.24 -6.68
C GLY A 94 -2.90 -15.77 -7.08
N HIS A 95 -1.89 -15.30 -7.82
CA HIS A 95 -1.84 -13.91 -8.29
C HIS A 95 -3.10 -13.54 -9.08
N ILE A 96 -3.67 -12.38 -8.74
CA ILE A 96 -4.80 -11.79 -9.47
C ILE A 96 -4.24 -10.72 -10.40
N ALA A 97 -4.41 -10.89 -11.71
CA ALA A 97 -3.88 -9.96 -12.71
C ALA A 97 -4.81 -8.75 -12.85
N CYS A 98 -4.77 -7.82 -11.89
CA CYS A 98 -5.54 -6.57 -11.96
C CYS A 98 -4.89 -5.55 -12.87
N ASP A 99 -3.56 -5.62 -13.05
CA ASP A 99 -2.80 -4.80 -13.99
C ASP A 99 -1.72 -5.67 -14.62
N CYS A 100 -1.87 -5.98 -15.91
CA CYS A 100 -0.93 -6.84 -16.65
C CYS A 100 0.43 -6.17 -16.89
N ALA A 101 0.57 -4.86 -16.62
CA ALA A 101 1.84 -4.15 -16.74
C ALA A 101 2.73 -4.31 -15.51
N SER A 102 2.21 -4.85 -14.41
CA SER A 102 2.96 -5.04 -13.16
C SER A 102 3.82 -6.28 -13.23
N ASN A 103 5.06 -6.18 -12.78
CA ASN A 103 5.99 -7.31 -12.68
C ASN A 103 6.46 -7.55 -11.25
N SER A 104 6.56 -6.52 -10.41
CA SER A 104 6.80 -6.69 -8.98
C SER A 104 5.81 -5.89 -8.17
N GLU A 105 5.66 -6.26 -6.91
CA GLU A 105 4.66 -5.69 -6.03
C GLU A 105 5.11 -5.74 -4.58
N ILE A 106 4.71 -4.73 -3.80
CA ILE A 106 4.82 -4.77 -2.35
C ILE A 106 3.48 -4.38 -1.74
N VAL A 107 3.00 -5.19 -0.80
CA VAL A 107 1.76 -4.94 -0.08
C VAL A 107 2.07 -4.93 1.41
N VAL A 108 1.74 -3.84 2.07
CA VAL A 108 2.01 -3.66 3.50
C VAL A 108 0.68 -3.55 4.24
N PRO A 109 0.40 -4.44 5.22
CA PRO A 109 -0.81 -4.30 6.02
C PRO A 109 -0.76 -3.02 6.85
N ILE A 110 -1.90 -2.35 6.98
CA ILE A 110 -2.06 -1.17 7.83
C ILE A 110 -2.86 -1.59 9.05
N PHE A 111 -2.23 -1.47 10.22
CA PHE A 111 -2.88 -1.79 11.50
C PHE A 111 -3.46 -0.53 12.14
N CYS A 112 -4.69 -0.62 12.58
CA CYS A 112 -5.39 0.46 13.26
C CYS A 112 -5.98 -0.11 14.56
N GLY A 113 -5.46 0.32 15.69
CA GLY A 113 -5.91 -0.19 16.99
C GLY A 113 -5.70 -1.70 17.16
N GLY A 114 -4.62 -2.26 16.58
CA GLY A 114 -4.33 -3.69 16.68
C GLY A 114 -5.02 -4.58 15.66
N GLU A 115 -5.93 -4.02 14.85
CA GLU A 115 -6.63 -4.75 13.80
C GLU A 115 -6.16 -4.30 12.42
N ILE A 116 -6.26 -5.16 11.42
CA ILE A 116 -5.92 -4.79 10.05
C ILE A 116 -7.05 -3.94 9.47
N TRP A 117 -6.75 -2.66 9.23
CA TRP A 117 -7.65 -1.74 8.56
C TRP A 117 -7.75 -2.05 7.06
N GLY A 118 -6.64 -2.44 6.47
CA GLY A 118 -6.50 -2.70 5.06
C GLY A 118 -5.03 -2.81 4.69
N VAL A 119 -4.71 -2.49 3.44
CA VAL A 119 -3.34 -2.59 2.93
C VAL A 119 -2.95 -1.36 2.12
N MET A 120 -1.65 -1.10 2.10
CA MET A 120 -0.99 -0.18 1.18
C MET A 120 -0.30 -1.02 0.12
N ASP A 121 -0.63 -0.77 -1.15
CA ASP A 121 -0.19 -1.58 -2.29
C ASP A 121 0.55 -0.72 -3.29
N MET A 122 1.76 -1.12 -3.68
CA MET A 122 2.51 -0.51 -4.74
C MET A 122 2.96 -1.56 -5.75
N ASP A 123 2.86 -1.22 -7.02
CA ASP A 123 3.24 -2.08 -8.13
C ASP A 123 4.26 -1.39 -9.02
N SER A 124 5.10 -2.19 -9.68
CA SER A 124 6.12 -1.71 -10.60
C SER A 124 6.15 -2.56 -11.87
N PRO A 125 6.44 -1.95 -13.03
CA PRO A 125 6.69 -2.73 -14.25
C PRO A 125 8.04 -3.44 -14.25
N LEU A 126 8.90 -3.15 -13.27
CA LEU A 126 10.22 -3.77 -13.16
C LEU A 126 10.17 -5.03 -12.30
N ILE A 127 10.97 -6.02 -12.62
CA ILE A 127 11.19 -7.20 -11.77
C ILE A 127 12.05 -6.76 -10.57
N GLY A 128 11.69 -7.20 -9.36
CA GLY A 128 12.50 -6.97 -8.17
C GLY A 128 12.69 -5.51 -7.78
N ARG A 129 11.72 -4.65 -8.12
CA ARG A 129 11.80 -3.21 -7.84
C ARG A 129 11.94 -2.90 -6.35
N PHE A 130 11.24 -3.65 -5.50
CA PHE A 130 11.17 -3.33 -4.08
C PHE A 130 12.23 -4.10 -3.31
N THR A 131 13.11 -3.36 -2.61
CA THR A 131 14.24 -3.90 -1.84
C THR A 131 13.81 -4.14 -0.38
N PRO A 132 14.63 -4.87 0.41
CA PRO A 132 14.39 -4.94 1.86
C PRO A 132 14.37 -3.58 2.55
N GLU A 133 15.16 -2.60 2.07
CA GLU A 133 15.13 -1.23 2.59
C GLU A 133 13.82 -0.53 2.28
N ASP A 134 13.29 -0.73 1.07
CA ASP A 134 11.97 -0.22 0.69
C ASP A 134 10.91 -0.80 1.63
N GLN A 135 10.98 -2.09 1.92
CA GLN A 135 10.03 -2.74 2.84
C GLN A 135 10.03 -2.08 4.21
N LEU A 136 11.21 -1.88 4.81
CA LEU A 136 11.32 -1.24 6.13
C LEU A 136 10.77 0.18 6.10
N GLY A 137 11.13 0.96 5.08
CA GLY A 137 10.64 2.33 4.93
C GLY A 137 9.13 2.39 4.74
N LEU A 138 8.58 1.54 3.91
CA LEU A 138 7.14 1.50 3.64
C LEU A 138 6.35 0.96 4.84
N GLU A 139 6.93 0.08 5.64
CA GLU A 139 6.32 -0.35 6.88
C GLU A 139 6.22 0.80 7.89
N GLN A 140 7.21 1.70 7.92
CA GLN A 140 7.14 2.92 8.73
C GLN A 140 6.02 3.85 8.25
N ILE A 141 5.90 4.01 6.93
CA ILE A 141 4.82 4.80 6.33
C ILE A 141 3.46 4.20 6.71
N ALA A 142 3.31 2.89 6.62
CA ALA A 142 2.07 2.21 6.99
C ALA A 142 1.73 2.41 8.47
N ALA A 143 2.73 2.43 9.35
CA ALA A 143 2.52 2.69 10.78
C ALA A 143 2.02 4.11 11.03
N ILE A 144 2.55 5.10 10.30
CA ILE A 144 2.09 6.49 10.37
C ILE A 144 0.63 6.59 9.92
N LEU A 145 0.30 5.92 8.81
CA LEU A 145 -1.09 5.88 8.31
C LEU A 145 -2.03 5.22 9.31
N GLY A 146 -1.60 4.14 9.94
CA GLY A 146 -2.40 3.47 10.98
C GLY A 146 -2.71 4.38 12.15
N LYS A 147 -1.74 5.17 12.60
CA LYS A 147 -1.94 6.15 13.67
C LYS A 147 -2.92 7.25 13.25
N MET A 148 -2.79 7.73 12.02
CA MET A 148 -3.71 8.74 11.48
C MET A 148 -5.14 8.19 11.48
N LEU A 149 -5.33 6.98 10.96
CA LEU A 149 -6.65 6.34 10.90
C LEU A 149 -7.25 6.14 12.28
N GLU A 150 -6.44 5.77 13.27
CA GLU A 150 -6.90 5.62 14.64
C GLU A 150 -7.33 6.96 15.24
N SER A 151 -6.61 8.04 14.94
CA SER A 151 -6.87 9.38 15.50
C SER A 151 -8.18 10.01 14.99
N ILE A 152 -8.65 9.62 13.81
CA ILE A 152 -9.87 10.18 13.21
C ILE A 152 -11.07 9.24 13.28
N LYS A 153 -10.91 8.15 13.96
CA LYS A 153 -11.93 7.10 14.10
C LYS A 153 -13.10 7.56 14.99
#